data_72db6d3c1b68acc6a27941955bdeaad8
#
_entry.id   72db6d3c1b68acc6a27941955bdeaad8
#
_cell.length_a   1.000
_cell.length_b   1.000
_cell.length_c   1.000
_cell.angle_alpha   90.00
_cell.angle_beta   90.00
_cell.angle_gamma   90.00
#
_symmetry.space_group_name_H-M   'P 1'
#
loop_
_entity.id
_entity.type
_entity.pdbx_description
1 polymer ?
#
loop_
_entity_poly.entity_id
_entity_poly.type
_entity_poly.pdbx_seq_one_letter_code
_entity_poly.pdbx_strand_id
1 'polypeptide(L)'
;MAFRFSAARNCLPAILLAAVIAVAPVAASAQDPGATPSKQHKKLPEAPSKLPKVGAKSTHGLDFLFGALKAAPDEASARHVEARIWALWMQTPSDTTALLMMRAKAAMDAQQMDVALKLLDAVVKLRPDYVEGWNRRATLYYLRNDYARSLEDIEQVLVREPRHFGALAGLGMIMQDIGDDKRALDAFRKALAVNPYLEKVPELVKTLSEKVEGRDI
;
A
#
# COMPACT_ATOMS: atom_id res chain seq x y z
N MET A 1 -6.60 -33.65 -36.70
CA MET A 1 -6.13 -34.17 -35.40
C MET A 1 -6.75 -33.34 -34.31
N ALA A 2 -7.73 -33.91 -33.61
CA ALA A 2 -8.51 -33.19 -32.60
C ALA A 2 -7.97 -33.55 -31.22
N PHE A 3 -7.47 -32.57 -30.47
CA PHE A 3 -7.10 -32.76 -29.06
C PHE A 3 -8.30 -32.41 -28.17
N ARG A 4 -8.87 -33.44 -27.55
CA ARG A 4 -9.88 -33.34 -26.51
C ARG A 4 -9.19 -32.98 -25.17
N PHE A 5 -9.54 -31.87 -24.58
CA PHE A 5 -9.23 -31.59 -23.17
C PHE A 5 -10.37 -32.12 -22.29
N SER A 6 -10.01 -33.10 -21.46
CA SER A 6 -10.87 -33.72 -20.46
C SER A 6 -10.88 -32.84 -19.22
N ALA A 7 -12.06 -32.35 -18.81
CA ALA A 7 -12.27 -31.63 -17.56
C ALA A 7 -12.48 -32.64 -16.43
N ALA A 8 -11.51 -32.72 -15.50
CA ALA A 8 -11.68 -33.45 -14.25
C ALA A 8 -12.36 -32.52 -13.20
N ARG A 9 -13.63 -32.82 -12.91
CA ARG A 9 -14.41 -32.20 -11.82
C ARG A 9 -14.08 -32.96 -10.53
N ASN A 10 -13.33 -32.35 -9.62
CA ASN A 10 -13.20 -32.84 -8.25
C ASN A 10 -14.31 -32.26 -7.38
N CYS A 11 -15.33 -33.09 -7.12
CA CYS A 11 -16.32 -32.87 -6.03
C CYS A 11 -15.67 -33.24 -4.69
N LEU A 12 -15.58 -32.28 -3.77
CA LEU A 12 -15.34 -32.53 -2.35
C LEU A 12 -16.65 -32.43 -1.60
N PRO A 13 -16.96 -33.37 -0.70
CA PRO A 13 -18.22 -33.37 0.04
C PRO A 13 -18.16 -32.39 1.22
N ALA A 14 -19.26 -31.63 1.37
CA ALA A 14 -19.52 -30.77 2.50
C ALA A 14 -19.77 -31.62 3.77
N ILE A 15 -18.91 -31.50 4.78
CA ILE A 15 -19.14 -32.05 6.11
C ILE A 15 -19.88 -30.97 6.93
N LEU A 16 -21.17 -31.18 7.12
CA LEU A 16 -22.02 -30.44 8.05
C LEU A 16 -21.72 -30.91 9.49
N LEU A 17 -21.05 -30.07 10.27
CA LEU A 17 -20.90 -30.27 11.71
C LEU A 17 -21.99 -29.49 12.44
N ALA A 18 -23.04 -30.16 12.85
CA ALA A 18 -24.11 -29.61 13.68
C ALA A 18 -23.61 -29.53 15.15
N ALA A 19 -23.34 -28.32 15.63
CA ALA A 19 -23.08 -28.07 17.05
C ALA A 19 -24.42 -27.85 17.76
N VAL A 20 -24.83 -28.81 18.59
CA VAL A 20 -25.97 -28.68 19.49
C VAL A 20 -25.55 -27.80 20.67
N ILE A 21 -26.09 -26.59 20.76
CA ILE A 21 -25.94 -25.70 21.89
C ILE A 21 -27.04 -26.05 22.90
N ALA A 22 -26.69 -26.67 24.01
CA ALA A 22 -27.56 -26.89 25.17
C ALA A 22 -27.78 -25.56 25.88
N VAL A 23 -29.03 -25.07 25.86
CA VAL A 23 -29.46 -23.92 26.65
C VAL A 23 -29.85 -24.40 28.05
N ALA A 24 -29.06 -24.02 29.07
CA ALA A 24 -29.46 -24.18 30.45
C ALA A 24 -30.32 -22.99 30.90
N PRO A 25 -31.39 -23.22 31.68
CA PRO A 25 -32.25 -22.13 32.18
C PRO A 25 -31.53 -21.38 33.31
N VAL A 26 -31.29 -20.07 33.12
CA VAL A 26 -30.82 -19.18 34.18
C VAL A 26 -32.03 -18.77 35.02
N ALA A 27 -32.01 -19.11 36.31
CA ALA A 27 -32.99 -18.70 37.29
C ALA A 27 -32.95 -17.15 37.44
N ALA A 28 -34.09 -16.51 37.24
CA ALA A 28 -34.31 -15.09 37.48
C ALA A 28 -34.33 -14.80 38.97
N SER A 29 -33.27 -14.17 39.52
CA SER A 29 -33.32 -13.48 40.79
C SER A 29 -34.00 -12.14 40.64
N ALA A 30 -35.14 -11.94 41.28
CA ALA A 30 -35.79 -10.64 41.39
C ALA A 30 -34.90 -9.70 42.23
N GLN A 31 -34.44 -8.61 41.61
CA GLN A 31 -33.79 -7.50 42.31
C GLN A 31 -34.71 -6.29 42.39
N ASP A 32 -34.71 -5.72 43.59
CA ASP A 32 -35.51 -4.60 44.08
C ASP A 32 -35.45 -3.32 43.14
N PRO A 33 -36.56 -2.63 42.87
CA PRO A 33 -36.55 -1.38 42.10
C PRO A 33 -36.34 -0.21 43.05
N GLY A 34 -35.10 0.14 43.38
CA GLY A 34 -34.87 1.27 44.26
C GLY A 34 -33.49 1.86 44.36
N ALA A 35 -32.67 1.78 43.32
CA ALA A 35 -31.38 2.49 43.33
C ALA A 35 -31.14 3.20 41.97
N THR A 36 -31.39 4.49 41.93
CA THR A 36 -30.96 5.35 40.81
C THR A 36 -29.42 5.42 40.77
N PRO A 37 -28.75 4.94 39.72
CA PRO A 37 -27.31 5.13 39.60
C PRO A 37 -27.02 6.60 39.22
N SER A 38 -26.39 7.30 40.13
CA SER A 38 -25.75 8.58 39.90
C SER A 38 -24.83 8.49 38.68
N LYS A 39 -25.22 9.13 37.57
CA LYS A 39 -24.38 9.28 36.39
C LYS A 39 -23.21 10.21 36.71
N GLN A 40 -22.11 9.65 37.19
CA GLN A 40 -20.83 10.34 37.13
C GLN A 40 -20.44 10.47 35.66
N HIS A 41 -20.74 11.63 35.06
CA HIS A 41 -20.17 12.01 33.77
C HIS A 41 -18.67 12.17 33.97
N LYS A 42 -17.90 11.12 33.64
CA LYS A 42 -16.46 11.19 33.50
C LYS A 42 -16.18 12.25 32.45
N LYS A 43 -15.67 13.44 32.90
CA LYS A 43 -15.30 14.52 32.00
C LYS A 43 -14.36 13.98 30.95
N LEU A 44 -14.76 13.99 29.68
CA LEU A 44 -13.88 13.65 28.56
C LEU A 44 -12.68 14.61 28.59
N PRO A 45 -11.47 14.11 28.31
CA PRO A 45 -10.31 14.98 28.20
C PRO A 45 -10.59 16.06 27.16
N GLU A 46 -10.32 17.30 27.52
CA GLU A 46 -10.47 18.46 26.65
C GLU A 46 -9.55 18.28 25.44
N ALA A 47 -10.10 18.38 24.22
CA ALA A 47 -9.32 18.24 22.99
C ALA A 47 -8.19 19.31 22.96
N PRO A 48 -6.95 18.95 22.60
CA PRO A 48 -5.86 19.91 22.57
C PRO A 48 -6.20 21.06 21.62
N SER A 49 -6.14 22.28 22.12
CA SER A 49 -6.53 23.53 21.43
C SER A 49 -5.61 23.88 20.23
N LYS A 50 -4.54 23.15 20.01
CA LYS A 50 -3.62 23.32 18.87
C LYS A 50 -3.15 21.96 18.38
N LEU A 51 -3.58 21.61 17.18
CA LEU A 51 -2.99 20.48 16.45
C LEU A 51 -1.51 20.81 16.14
N PRO A 52 -0.59 19.84 16.29
CA PRO A 52 0.81 20.04 15.92
C PRO A 52 0.91 20.41 14.43
N LYS A 53 1.62 21.49 14.11
CA LYS A 53 1.95 21.82 12.73
C LYS A 53 2.88 20.74 12.17
N VAL A 54 2.34 19.85 11.35
CA VAL A 54 3.10 18.84 10.59
C VAL A 54 3.63 19.55 9.34
N GLY A 55 4.87 20.00 9.34
CA GLY A 55 5.39 20.70 8.17
C GLY A 55 6.90 20.64 7.96
N ALA A 56 7.72 20.68 8.98
CA ALA A 56 9.18 20.73 8.81
C ALA A 56 9.92 19.49 9.34
N LYS A 57 9.28 18.66 10.15
CA LYS A 57 9.94 17.48 10.76
C LYS A 57 9.94 16.23 9.88
N SER A 58 9.09 16.16 8.84
CA SER A 58 8.99 14.95 8.01
C SER A 58 10.12 14.83 6.98
N THR A 59 10.56 15.95 6.40
CA THR A 59 11.67 15.93 5.43
C THR A 59 12.99 15.54 6.09
N HIS A 60 13.34 16.09 7.24
CA HIS A 60 14.52 15.67 8.00
C HIS A 60 14.46 14.20 8.43
N GLY A 61 13.26 13.69 8.75
CA GLY A 61 13.05 12.28 9.08
C GLY A 61 13.30 11.36 7.88
N LEU A 62 12.82 11.73 6.69
CA LEU A 62 13.04 10.97 5.46
C LEU A 62 14.50 11.01 5.03
N ASP A 63 15.17 12.16 5.08
CA ASP A 63 16.59 12.28 4.71
C ASP A 63 17.47 11.37 5.57
N PHE A 64 17.22 11.38 6.89
CA PHE A 64 17.88 10.45 7.81
C PHE A 64 17.62 8.99 7.46
N LEU A 65 16.37 8.62 7.19
CA LEU A 65 16.02 7.25 6.85
C LEU A 65 16.61 6.81 5.51
N PHE A 66 16.65 7.66 4.50
CA PHE A 66 17.33 7.33 3.24
C PHE A 66 18.84 7.15 3.42
N GLY A 67 19.47 7.97 4.29
CA GLY A 67 20.86 7.75 4.68
C GLY A 67 21.06 6.40 5.37
N ALA A 68 20.20 6.07 6.34
CA ALA A 68 20.23 4.81 7.05
C ALA A 68 19.95 3.60 6.13
N LEU A 69 19.05 3.75 5.14
CA LEU A 69 18.75 2.71 4.16
C LEU A 69 19.98 2.37 3.30
N LYS A 70 20.70 3.38 2.83
CA LYS A 70 21.94 3.20 2.06
C LYS A 70 23.08 2.61 2.88
N ALA A 71 23.12 2.91 4.18
CA ALA A 71 24.16 2.44 5.11
C ALA A 71 23.77 1.13 5.82
N ALA A 72 22.63 0.53 5.48
CA ALA A 72 22.19 -0.70 6.12
C ALA A 72 23.22 -1.83 5.90
N PRO A 73 23.63 -2.54 6.96
CA PRO A 73 24.66 -3.57 6.85
C PRO A 73 24.15 -4.86 6.20
N ASP A 74 22.84 -5.07 6.22
CA ASP A 74 22.18 -6.27 5.71
C ASP A 74 20.73 -5.98 5.29
N GLU A 75 20.14 -6.93 4.59
CA GLU A 75 18.78 -6.84 4.08
C GLU A 75 17.71 -6.73 5.20
N ALA A 76 17.91 -7.39 6.34
CA ALA A 76 16.96 -7.33 7.45
C ALA A 76 16.90 -5.91 8.04
N SER A 77 18.05 -5.30 8.26
CA SER A 77 18.17 -3.89 8.70
C SER A 77 17.57 -2.94 7.67
N ALA A 78 17.84 -3.15 6.38
CA ALA A 78 17.28 -2.36 5.29
C ALA A 78 15.75 -2.44 5.27
N ARG A 79 15.15 -3.62 5.41
CA ARG A 79 13.68 -3.79 5.48
C ARG A 79 13.04 -3.03 6.65
N HIS A 80 13.70 -2.99 7.82
CA HIS A 80 13.20 -2.19 8.94
C HIS A 80 13.20 -0.69 8.64
N VAL A 81 14.26 -0.19 7.99
CA VAL A 81 14.33 1.23 7.59
C VAL A 81 13.31 1.51 6.49
N GLU A 82 13.20 0.64 5.49
CA GLU A 82 12.21 0.75 4.41
C GLU A 82 10.77 0.83 4.97
N ALA A 83 10.42 -0.06 5.90
CA ALA A 83 9.10 -0.04 6.54
C ALA A 83 8.82 1.30 7.24
N ARG A 84 9.84 1.95 7.83
CA ARG A 84 9.70 3.28 8.44
C ARG A 84 9.52 4.37 7.39
N ILE A 85 10.18 4.29 6.24
CA ILE A 85 9.99 5.21 5.10
C ILE A 85 8.54 5.10 4.62
N TRP A 86 8.05 3.87 4.37
CA TRP A 86 6.66 3.63 3.99
C TRP A 86 5.67 4.17 5.03
N ALA A 87 5.94 3.97 6.33
CA ALA A 87 5.10 4.49 7.40
C ALA A 87 5.01 6.02 7.36
N LEU A 88 6.10 6.73 7.06
CA LEU A 88 6.09 8.19 6.91
C LEU A 88 5.32 8.64 5.66
N TRP A 89 5.49 7.99 4.52
CA TRP A 89 4.75 8.29 3.30
C TRP A 89 3.24 8.05 3.44
N MET A 90 2.88 7.01 4.20
CA MET A 90 1.47 6.69 4.48
C MET A 90 0.80 7.65 5.46
N GLN A 91 1.56 8.49 6.17
CA GLN A 91 0.97 9.46 7.09
C GLN A 91 0.22 10.56 6.34
N THR A 92 -0.98 10.85 6.79
CA THR A 92 -1.77 11.99 6.33
C THR A 92 -2.36 12.73 7.53
N PRO A 93 -2.33 14.08 7.55
CA PRO A 93 -2.93 14.85 8.64
C PRO A 93 -4.47 14.90 8.57
N SER A 94 -5.09 14.25 7.60
CA SER A 94 -6.53 14.25 7.36
C SER A 94 -7.14 12.89 7.67
N ASP A 95 -7.99 12.81 8.70
CA ASP A 95 -8.73 11.59 9.07
C ASP A 95 -9.61 11.10 7.92
N THR A 96 -10.22 12.03 7.17
CA THR A 96 -11.01 11.70 5.98
C THR A 96 -10.15 11.03 4.92
N THR A 97 -8.95 11.57 4.64
CA THR A 97 -8.03 10.97 3.68
C THR A 97 -7.55 9.60 4.17
N ALA A 98 -7.23 9.46 5.45
CA ALA A 98 -6.83 8.17 6.03
C ALA A 98 -7.95 7.12 5.89
N LEU A 99 -9.20 7.50 6.16
CA LEU A 99 -10.36 6.62 5.99
C LEU A 99 -10.57 6.22 4.53
N LEU A 100 -10.46 7.16 3.58
CA LEU A 100 -10.58 6.87 2.16
C LEU A 100 -9.47 5.92 1.68
N MET A 101 -8.23 6.12 2.10
CA MET A 101 -7.10 5.22 1.79
C MET A 101 -7.30 3.82 2.34
N MET A 102 -7.78 3.70 3.57
CA MET A 102 -8.09 2.40 4.19
C MET A 102 -9.21 1.68 3.43
N ARG A 103 -10.27 2.38 3.05
CA ARG A 103 -11.37 1.82 2.25
C ARG A 103 -10.93 1.46 0.83
N ALA A 104 -10.08 2.28 0.20
CA ALA A 104 -9.51 1.97 -1.10
C ALA A 104 -8.69 0.69 -1.06
N LYS A 105 -7.83 0.53 -0.02
CA LYS A 105 -7.10 -0.72 0.19
C LYS A 105 -8.04 -1.92 0.35
N ALA A 106 -9.05 -1.83 1.19
CA ALA A 106 -10.02 -2.90 1.39
C ALA A 106 -10.76 -3.26 0.08
N ALA A 107 -11.11 -2.26 -0.73
CA ALA A 107 -11.75 -2.48 -2.03
C ALA A 107 -10.78 -3.18 -3.02
N MET A 108 -9.49 -2.81 -3.03
CA MET A 108 -8.47 -3.51 -3.83
C MET A 108 -8.28 -4.96 -3.37
N ASP A 109 -8.20 -5.20 -2.08
CA ASP A 109 -8.08 -6.56 -1.52
C ASP A 109 -9.31 -7.42 -1.87
N ALA A 110 -10.50 -6.80 -1.96
CA ALA A 110 -11.75 -7.44 -2.39
C ALA A 110 -11.94 -7.48 -3.93
N GLN A 111 -10.92 -7.12 -4.72
CA GLN A 111 -10.96 -7.06 -6.20
C GLN A 111 -12.02 -6.09 -6.76
N GLN A 112 -12.51 -5.14 -5.95
CA GLN A 112 -13.50 -4.13 -6.33
C GLN A 112 -12.78 -2.89 -6.91
N MET A 113 -12.12 -3.07 -8.06
CA MET A 113 -11.20 -2.09 -8.65
C MET A 113 -11.87 -0.75 -8.98
N ASP A 114 -13.15 -0.75 -9.42
CA ASP A 114 -13.86 0.50 -9.73
C ASP A 114 -14.23 1.29 -8.45
N VAL A 115 -14.51 0.58 -7.35
CA VAL A 115 -14.74 1.23 -6.04
C VAL A 115 -13.43 1.82 -5.53
N ALA A 116 -12.35 1.06 -5.59
CA ALA A 116 -11.03 1.53 -5.20
C ALA A 116 -10.62 2.79 -5.99
N LEU A 117 -10.85 2.81 -7.31
CA LEU A 117 -10.53 3.95 -8.17
C LEU A 117 -11.30 5.21 -7.73
N LYS A 118 -12.62 5.11 -7.52
CA LYS A 118 -13.44 6.25 -7.06
C LYS A 118 -12.96 6.80 -5.71
N LEU A 119 -12.54 5.92 -4.80
CA LEU A 119 -12.01 6.32 -3.49
C LEU A 119 -10.65 7.04 -3.64
N LEU A 120 -9.75 6.52 -4.49
CA LEU A 120 -8.46 7.13 -4.76
C LEU A 120 -8.59 8.45 -5.53
N ASP A 121 -9.56 8.57 -6.45
CA ASP A 121 -9.90 9.85 -7.09
C ASP A 121 -10.31 10.92 -6.06
N ALA A 122 -11.11 10.52 -5.07
CA ALA A 122 -11.48 11.41 -3.98
C ALA A 122 -10.26 11.81 -3.12
N VAL A 123 -9.32 10.88 -2.87
CA VAL A 123 -8.08 11.15 -2.13
C VAL A 123 -7.24 12.21 -2.85
N VAL A 124 -6.92 12.01 -4.13
CA VAL A 124 -6.05 12.94 -4.87
C VAL A 124 -6.71 14.29 -5.11
N LYS A 125 -8.05 14.33 -5.17
CA LYS A 125 -8.82 15.58 -5.26
C LYS A 125 -8.80 16.35 -3.94
N LEU A 126 -8.96 15.67 -2.79
CA LEU A 126 -8.96 16.28 -1.47
C LEU A 126 -7.57 16.71 -1.02
N ARG A 127 -6.55 15.93 -1.37
CA ARG A 127 -5.17 16.13 -0.96
C ARG A 127 -4.23 15.88 -2.12
N PRO A 128 -4.14 16.85 -3.05
CA PRO A 128 -3.25 16.74 -4.21
C PRO A 128 -1.75 16.76 -3.83
N ASP A 129 -1.43 17.18 -2.61
CA ASP A 129 -0.10 17.14 -2.01
C ASP A 129 0.27 15.77 -1.40
N TYR A 130 -0.70 14.86 -1.25
CA TYR A 130 -0.48 13.57 -0.62
C TYR A 130 0.05 12.54 -1.64
N VAL A 131 1.36 12.26 -1.55
CA VAL A 131 2.11 11.45 -2.51
C VAL A 131 1.53 10.03 -2.65
N GLU A 132 1.20 9.37 -1.52
CA GLU A 132 0.69 8.00 -1.54
C GLU A 132 -0.70 7.87 -2.18
N GLY A 133 -1.49 8.93 -2.23
CA GLY A 133 -2.75 8.94 -2.97
C GLY A 133 -2.52 8.68 -4.46
N TRP A 134 -1.58 9.41 -5.05
CA TRP A 134 -1.17 9.24 -6.44
C TRP A 134 -0.52 7.87 -6.68
N ASN A 135 0.40 7.47 -5.81
CA ASN A 135 1.10 6.18 -5.92
C ASN A 135 0.13 4.99 -5.91
N ARG A 136 -0.88 5.00 -5.03
CA ARG A 136 -1.89 3.94 -4.98
C ARG A 136 -2.79 3.93 -6.21
N ARG A 137 -3.15 5.11 -6.73
CA ARG A 137 -3.95 5.21 -7.94
C ARG A 137 -3.15 4.76 -9.18
N ALA A 138 -1.87 5.12 -9.26
CA ALA A 138 -0.97 4.62 -10.29
C ALA A 138 -0.90 3.08 -10.29
N THR A 139 -0.72 2.49 -9.11
CA THR A 139 -0.72 1.02 -8.95
C THR A 139 -2.03 0.40 -9.45
N LEU A 140 -3.17 1.02 -9.13
CA LEU A 140 -4.47 0.53 -9.58
C LEU A 140 -4.65 0.63 -11.10
N TYR A 141 -4.21 1.73 -11.72
CA TYR A 141 -4.19 1.86 -13.17
C TYR A 141 -3.28 0.83 -13.84
N TYR A 142 -2.08 0.59 -13.28
CA TYR A 142 -1.18 -0.46 -13.74
C TYR A 142 -1.86 -1.84 -13.74
N LEU A 143 -2.51 -2.23 -12.64
CA LEU A 143 -3.23 -3.51 -12.53
C LEU A 143 -4.39 -3.64 -13.52
N ARG A 144 -4.88 -2.52 -14.07
CA ARG A 144 -5.90 -2.46 -15.12
C ARG A 144 -5.31 -2.36 -16.53
N ASN A 145 -3.99 -2.45 -16.68
CA ASN A 145 -3.24 -2.22 -17.91
C ASN A 145 -3.46 -0.82 -18.52
N ASP A 146 -3.89 0.15 -17.70
CA ASP A 146 -4.02 1.54 -18.08
C ASP A 146 -2.70 2.28 -17.83
N TYR A 147 -1.72 1.93 -18.63
CA TYR A 147 -0.37 2.44 -18.47
C TYR A 147 -0.27 3.95 -18.63
N ALA A 148 -1.09 4.53 -19.50
CA ALA A 148 -1.08 5.99 -19.74
C ALA A 148 -1.41 6.75 -18.45
N ARG A 149 -2.55 6.44 -17.81
CA ARG A 149 -2.95 7.09 -16.56
C ARG A 149 -2.04 6.72 -15.40
N SER A 150 -1.51 5.49 -15.39
CA SER A 150 -0.52 5.09 -14.38
C SER A 150 0.74 5.96 -14.46
N LEU A 151 1.26 6.23 -15.67
CA LEU A 151 2.43 7.10 -15.88
C LEU A 151 2.17 8.54 -15.45
N GLU A 152 0.99 9.09 -15.77
CA GLU A 152 0.59 10.43 -15.31
C GLU A 152 0.64 10.54 -13.77
N ASP A 153 0.12 9.53 -13.07
CA ASP A 153 0.13 9.50 -11.62
C ASP A 153 1.54 9.28 -11.05
N ILE A 154 2.35 8.42 -11.67
CA ILE A 154 3.76 8.23 -11.29
C ILE A 154 4.54 9.55 -11.42
N GLU A 155 4.30 10.33 -12.48
CA GLU A 155 4.90 11.66 -12.63
C GLU A 155 4.53 12.56 -11.44
N GLN A 156 3.25 12.56 -11.02
CA GLN A 156 2.81 13.32 -9.85
C GLN A 156 3.51 12.89 -8.55
N VAL A 157 3.79 11.59 -8.41
CA VAL A 157 4.59 11.07 -7.29
C VAL A 157 6.03 11.58 -7.35
N LEU A 158 6.70 11.41 -8.49
CA LEU A 158 8.12 11.71 -8.63
C LEU A 158 8.45 13.21 -8.63
N VAL A 159 7.51 14.06 -9.04
CA VAL A 159 7.63 15.52 -8.89
C VAL A 159 7.64 15.94 -7.41
N ARG A 160 6.89 15.24 -6.54
CA ARG A 160 6.79 15.56 -5.10
C ARG A 160 7.83 14.85 -4.26
N GLU A 161 8.16 13.61 -4.59
CA GLU A 161 9.20 12.81 -3.94
C GLU A 161 10.02 12.06 -5.01
N PRO A 162 11.09 12.67 -5.51
CA PRO A 162 11.95 12.06 -6.53
C PRO A 162 12.62 10.76 -6.09
N ARG A 163 12.68 10.50 -4.78
CA ARG A 163 13.26 9.29 -4.19
C ARG A 163 12.22 8.23 -3.88
N HIS A 164 11.02 8.33 -4.44
CA HIS A 164 9.98 7.34 -4.22
C HIS A 164 10.30 6.05 -4.97
N PHE A 165 11.10 5.17 -4.35
CA PHE A 165 11.61 3.96 -5.00
C PHE A 165 10.51 3.01 -5.50
N GLY A 166 9.33 2.98 -4.84
CA GLY A 166 8.18 2.21 -5.33
C GLY A 166 7.63 2.75 -6.66
N ALA A 167 7.54 4.08 -6.81
CA ALA A 167 7.10 4.71 -8.07
C ALA A 167 8.16 4.54 -9.18
N LEU A 168 9.45 4.65 -8.86
CA LEU A 168 10.55 4.37 -9.80
C LEU A 168 10.52 2.92 -10.28
N ALA A 169 10.29 1.96 -9.39
CA ALA A 169 10.13 0.56 -9.76
C ALA A 169 8.88 0.34 -10.62
N GLY A 170 7.74 0.96 -10.25
CA GLY A 170 6.51 0.93 -11.05
C GLY A 170 6.69 1.51 -12.45
N LEU A 171 7.44 2.60 -12.59
CA LEU A 171 7.83 3.15 -13.89
C LEU A 171 8.60 2.11 -14.72
N GLY A 172 9.59 1.44 -14.09
CA GLY A 172 10.36 0.39 -14.73
C GLY A 172 9.50 -0.77 -15.21
N MET A 173 8.53 -1.21 -14.39
CA MET A 173 7.60 -2.28 -14.77
C MET A 173 6.74 -1.88 -15.97
N ILE A 174 6.17 -0.68 -16.00
CA ILE A 174 5.39 -0.21 -17.14
C ILE A 174 6.24 -0.14 -18.40
N MET A 175 7.46 0.41 -18.32
CA MET A 175 8.36 0.49 -19.46
C MET A 175 8.71 -0.90 -20.01
N GLN A 176 8.93 -1.87 -19.13
CA GLN A 176 9.18 -3.26 -19.52
C GLN A 176 7.96 -3.88 -20.22
N ASP A 177 6.75 -3.68 -19.68
CA ASP A 177 5.51 -4.22 -20.23
C ASP A 177 5.19 -3.66 -21.63
N ILE A 178 5.54 -2.40 -21.90
CA ILE A 178 5.39 -1.79 -23.23
C ILE A 178 6.59 -2.06 -24.18
N GLY A 179 7.59 -2.83 -23.72
CA GLY A 179 8.75 -3.25 -24.51
C GLY A 179 9.88 -2.22 -24.59
N ASP A 180 9.86 -1.16 -23.78
CA ASP A 180 10.95 -0.19 -23.70
C ASP A 180 11.98 -0.59 -22.63
N ASP A 181 12.72 -1.65 -22.94
CA ASP A 181 13.71 -2.20 -22.02
C ASP A 181 14.78 -1.20 -21.58
N LYS A 182 15.15 -0.26 -22.45
CA LYS A 182 16.15 0.77 -22.14
C LYS A 182 15.66 1.72 -21.04
N ARG A 183 14.44 2.24 -21.18
CA ARG A 183 13.83 3.11 -20.14
C ARG A 183 13.47 2.32 -18.90
N ALA A 184 13.08 1.05 -19.02
CA ALA A 184 12.86 0.15 -17.89
C ALA A 184 14.14 0.00 -17.05
N LEU A 185 15.27 -0.31 -17.70
CA LEU A 185 16.57 -0.45 -17.05
C LEU A 185 16.99 0.84 -16.32
N ASP A 186 16.84 2.00 -16.96
CA ASP A 186 17.13 3.30 -16.32
C ASP A 186 16.27 3.53 -15.07
N ALA A 187 14.98 3.27 -15.14
CA ALA A 187 14.06 3.45 -14.02
C ALA A 187 14.38 2.48 -12.84
N PHE A 188 14.66 1.22 -13.13
CA PHE A 188 15.07 0.25 -12.10
C PHE A 188 16.41 0.60 -11.47
N ARG A 189 17.39 1.06 -12.25
CA ARG A 189 18.68 1.54 -11.72
C ARG A 189 18.49 2.74 -10.79
N LYS A 190 17.61 3.68 -11.13
CA LYS A 190 17.24 4.81 -10.27
C LYS A 190 16.57 4.33 -8.98
N ALA A 191 15.70 3.34 -9.05
CA ALA A 191 15.07 2.75 -7.87
C ALA A 191 16.12 2.13 -6.94
N LEU A 192 17.07 1.34 -7.48
CA LEU A 192 18.17 0.73 -6.71
C LEU A 192 19.16 1.76 -6.16
N ALA A 193 19.37 2.87 -6.83
CA ALA A 193 20.21 3.97 -6.32
C ALA A 193 19.61 4.61 -5.04
N VAL A 194 18.29 4.52 -4.85
CA VAL A 194 17.60 4.98 -3.65
C VAL A 194 17.51 3.85 -2.61
N ASN A 195 17.04 2.67 -3.01
CA ASN A 195 16.93 1.49 -2.16
C ASN A 195 17.63 0.29 -2.81
N PRO A 196 18.88 -0.02 -2.41
CA PRO A 196 19.65 -1.14 -2.97
C PRO A 196 19.06 -2.52 -2.66
N TYR A 197 18.15 -2.61 -1.69
CA TYR A 197 17.57 -3.86 -1.18
C TYR A 197 16.14 -4.12 -1.70
N LEU A 198 15.74 -3.47 -2.81
CA LEU A 198 14.45 -3.75 -3.42
C LEU A 198 14.37 -5.20 -3.89
N GLU A 199 13.34 -5.90 -3.41
CA GLU A 199 13.08 -7.28 -3.81
C GLU A 199 12.87 -7.38 -5.34
N LYS A 200 13.46 -8.39 -5.99
CA LYS A 200 13.36 -8.69 -7.44
C LYS A 200 13.94 -7.64 -8.40
N VAL A 201 14.13 -6.39 -7.99
CA VAL A 201 14.64 -5.34 -8.88
C VAL A 201 16.10 -5.59 -9.30
N PRO A 202 17.00 -6.10 -8.44
CA PRO A 202 18.36 -6.46 -8.85
C PRO A 202 18.41 -7.48 -9.99
N GLU A 203 17.56 -8.51 -9.94
CA GLU A 203 17.46 -9.53 -10.98
C GLU A 203 16.92 -8.95 -12.28
N LEU A 204 15.92 -8.05 -12.20
CA LEU A 204 15.39 -7.35 -13.38
C LEU A 204 16.47 -6.48 -14.03
N VAL A 205 17.24 -5.74 -13.25
CA VAL A 205 18.36 -4.93 -13.76
C VAL A 205 19.39 -5.81 -14.43
N LYS A 206 19.77 -6.94 -13.82
CA LYS A 206 20.73 -7.88 -14.43
C LYS A 206 20.23 -8.38 -15.79
N THR A 207 19.02 -8.89 -15.84
CA THR A 207 18.42 -9.44 -17.06
C THR A 207 18.30 -8.38 -18.17
N LEU A 208 17.84 -7.17 -17.81
CA LEU A 208 17.70 -6.08 -18.77
C LEU A 208 19.04 -5.52 -19.22
N SER A 209 20.06 -5.47 -18.35
CA SER A 209 21.42 -5.06 -18.76
C SER A 209 22.00 -6.01 -19.80
N GLU A 210 21.88 -7.33 -19.60
CA GLU A 210 22.32 -8.33 -20.57
C GLU A 210 21.59 -8.19 -21.93
N LYS A 211 20.31 -7.80 -21.90
CA LYS A 211 19.49 -7.62 -23.09
C LYS A 211 19.80 -6.33 -23.85
N VAL A 212 20.01 -5.22 -23.13
CA VAL A 212 20.14 -3.86 -23.69
C VAL A 212 21.58 -3.51 -24.01
N GLU A 213 22.51 -3.92 -23.14
CA GLU A 213 23.94 -3.54 -23.22
C GLU A 213 24.83 -4.65 -23.77
N GLY A 214 24.29 -5.87 -23.89
CA GLY A 214 25.04 -7.06 -24.30
C GLY A 214 25.67 -7.78 -23.09
N ARG A 215 26.06 -9.04 -23.31
CA ARG A 215 26.86 -9.77 -22.32
C ARG A 215 28.30 -9.29 -22.45
N ASP A 216 28.90 -8.88 -21.33
CA ASP A 216 30.36 -8.75 -21.26
C ASP A 216 30.96 -10.14 -21.55
N ILE A 217 31.69 -10.25 -22.65
CA ILE A 217 32.35 -11.47 -23.12
C ILE A 217 33.68 -11.60 -22.40
#